data_e8dcb6d8194434712ae2edbf07f36248
#
_entry.id   e8dcb6d8194434712ae2edbf07f36248
#
_cell.length_a   1.000
_cell.length_b   1.000
_cell.length_c   1.000
_cell.angle_alpha   90.00
_cell.angle_beta   90.00
_cell.angle_gamma   90.00
#
_symmetry.space_group_name_H-M   'P 1'
#
loop_
_entity.id
_entity.type
_entity.pdbx_description
1 polymer ?
#
loop_
_entity_poly.entity_id
_entity_poly.type
_entity_poly.pdbx_seq_one_letter_code
_entity_poly.pdbx_strand_id
1 'polypeptide(L)'
;MEKLTPKQEINVGGLDFKWNIGNGQFLFEGEDAVLFWITSAMRTFFDTIEEVSGEEAGALVLETTGFRQGLVVSEYFVKNKVSPEEASKRIPYTYASAGWGKAEIKHLDLDDKTLIIEIKDSWEYKINKVQGKNASGKYLPAHYAGIFTGLLGTNIWYRVVKDQMDGNECTVVEYFPSEITVSSNIHQLARKKESEKIRELELLVEEKTKDLQELVKQISSPIIPVLDGIVVVPLIGKYDESRAEDLLVKTLFNLPKYNASYLILDLTGLDHDHDMSEYGFEFIQKLGSAASLIGIETILVGISAELGAMVTKSQINLSKFQCFQTLQHGIYYALSQSGKRII
;
A
#
# COMPACT_ATOMS: atom_id res chain seq x y z
N MET A 1 -50.02 12.59 -36.49
CA MET A 1 -48.57 12.85 -36.29
C MET A 1 -48.23 14.12 -37.03
N GLU A 2 -48.00 15.22 -36.33
CA GLU A 2 -47.46 16.44 -36.91
C GLU A 2 -46.10 16.07 -37.60
N LYS A 3 -45.90 16.57 -38.81
CA LYS A 3 -44.61 16.40 -39.51
C LYS A 3 -43.57 17.20 -38.72
N LEU A 4 -42.72 16.46 -37.98
CA LEU A 4 -41.55 17.00 -37.34
C LEU A 4 -40.74 17.77 -38.40
N THR A 5 -40.62 19.08 -38.22
CA THR A 5 -39.76 19.89 -39.08
C THR A 5 -38.32 19.38 -38.95
N PRO A 6 -37.63 19.05 -40.06
CA PRO A 6 -36.34 18.37 -40.01
C PRO A 6 -35.19 19.23 -39.42
N LYS A 7 -35.42 20.52 -39.27
CA LYS A 7 -34.48 21.47 -38.69
C LYS A 7 -35.23 22.46 -37.81
N GLN A 8 -34.77 22.66 -36.58
CA GLN A 8 -35.30 23.64 -35.65
C GLN A 8 -34.14 24.35 -34.97
N GLU A 9 -34.25 25.68 -34.89
CA GLU A 9 -33.29 26.58 -34.28
C GLU A 9 -34.02 27.48 -33.30
N ILE A 10 -33.47 27.62 -32.08
CA ILE A 10 -34.05 28.47 -31.04
C ILE A 10 -32.91 29.27 -30.44
N ASN A 11 -33.08 30.57 -30.36
CA ASN A 11 -32.19 31.44 -29.61
C ASN A 11 -32.76 31.65 -28.20
N VAL A 12 -31.99 31.31 -27.18
CA VAL A 12 -32.36 31.53 -25.78
C VAL A 12 -31.33 32.45 -25.17
N GLY A 13 -31.69 33.73 -25.03
CA GLY A 13 -30.84 34.73 -24.39
C GLY A 13 -29.51 34.99 -25.13
N GLY A 14 -29.53 34.91 -26.44
CA GLY A 14 -28.35 35.12 -27.27
C GLY A 14 -27.54 33.85 -27.55
N LEU A 15 -27.98 32.69 -27.06
CA LEU A 15 -27.34 31.38 -27.31
C LEU A 15 -28.18 30.58 -28.32
N ASP A 16 -27.52 30.00 -29.31
CA ASP A 16 -28.15 29.26 -30.38
C ASP A 16 -28.20 27.74 -30.10
N PHE A 17 -29.41 27.22 -30.10
CA PHE A 17 -29.71 25.78 -29.99
C PHE A 17 -30.33 25.32 -31.32
N LYS A 18 -29.75 24.28 -31.93
CA LYS A 18 -30.17 23.81 -33.24
C LYS A 18 -30.31 22.30 -33.30
N TRP A 19 -31.46 21.83 -33.68
CA TRP A 19 -31.75 20.43 -33.94
C TRP A 19 -31.80 20.18 -35.45
N ASN A 20 -31.02 19.23 -35.90
CA ASN A 20 -31.07 18.68 -37.24
C ASN A 20 -31.45 17.20 -37.13
N ILE A 21 -32.73 16.96 -36.93
CA ILE A 21 -33.27 15.64 -36.61
C ILE A 21 -32.99 14.63 -37.76
N GLY A 22 -33.01 15.10 -39.02
CA GLY A 22 -32.72 14.24 -40.16
C GLY A 22 -31.29 13.67 -40.18
N ASN A 23 -30.34 14.38 -39.57
CA ASN A 23 -28.94 13.94 -39.45
C ASN A 23 -28.58 13.44 -38.03
N GLY A 24 -29.53 13.44 -37.10
CA GLY A 24 -29.28 13.05 -35.72
C GLY A 24 -28.35 13.99 -34.96
N GLN A 25 -28.36 15.30 -35.29
CA GLN A 25 -27.47 16.29 -34.69
C GLN A 25 -28.23 17.24 -33.76
N PHE A 26 -27.63 17.52 -32.64
CA PHE A 26 -27.97 18.64 -31.76
C PHE A 26 -26.74 19.53 -31.62
N LEU A 27 -26.87 20.82 -31.97
CA LEU A 27 -25.80 21.81 -31.90
C LEU A 27 -26.12 22.83 -30.81
N PHE A 28 -25.11 23.19 -30.03
CA PHE A 28 -25.12 24.30 -29.10
C PHE A 28 -23.98 25.27 -29.48
N GLU A 29 -24.32 26.50 -29.77
CA GLU A 29 -23.36 27.52 -30.27
C GLU A 29 -22.56 27.03 -31.49
N GLY A 30 -23.17 26.21 -32.33
CA GLY A 30 -22.55 25.67 -33.53
C GLY A 30 -21.72 24.40 -33.36
N GLU A 31 -21.45 23.97 -32.11
CA GLU A 31 -20.70 22.78 -31.78
C GLU A 31 -21.66 21.60 -31.55
N ASP A 32 -21.22 20.39 -31.91
CA ASP A 32 -21.97 19.14 -31.65
C ASP A 32 -22.17 18.93 -30.16
N ALA A 33 -23.41 18.76 -29.72
CA ALA A 33 -23.78 18.55 -28.34
C ALA A 33 -24.66 17.31 -28.18
N VAL A 34 -24.77 16.82 -26.96
CA VAL A 34 -25.64 15.69 -26.61
C VAL A 34 -26.36 15.97 -25.30
N LEU A 35 -27.59 15.50 -25.16
CA LEU A 35 -28.38 15.63 -23.94
C LEU A 35 -28.20 14.39 -23.08
N PHE A 36 -27.87 14.59 -21.82
CA PHE A 36 -27.80 13.55 -20.81
C PHE A 36 -28.82 13.78 -19.70
N TRP A 37 -29.44 12.71 -19.19
CA TRP A 37 -30.15 12.76 -17.94
C TRP A 37 -29.15 12.80 -16.78
N ILE A 38 -29.20 13.85 -15.98
CA ILE A 38 -28.22 14.13 -14.93
C ILE A 38 -28.23 13.05 -13.84
N THR A 39 -29.40 12.82 -13.23
CA THR A 39 -29.54 11.94 -12.04
C THR A 39 -29.59 10.45 -12.38
N SER A 40 -29.53 10.09 -13.64
CA SER A 40 -29.46 8.70 -14.12
C SER A 40 -28.19 8.46 -14.97
N ALA A 41 -28.14 8.90 -16.21
CA ALA A 41 -27.04 8.59 -17.11
C ALA A 41 -25.69 9.19 -16.66
N MET A 42 -25.66 10.49 -16.33
CA MET A 42 -24.45 11.13 -15.82
C MET A 42 -24.02 10.56 -14.46
N ARG A 43 -24.97 10.30 -13.57
CA ARG A 43 -24.68 9.65 -12.30
C ARG A 43 -24.05 8.28 -12.50
N THR A 44 -24.60 7.41 -13.36
CA THR A 44 -24.02 6.08 -13.63
C THR A 44 -22.59 6.18 -14.15
N PHE A 45 -22.30 7.19 -14.97
CA PHE A 45 -20.93 7.44 -15.43
C PHE A 45 -19.99 7.77 -14.26
N PHE A 46 -20.41 8.59 -13.31
CA PHE A 46 -19.63 8.96 -12.14
C PHE A 46 -19.47 7.77 -11.16
N ASP A 47 -20.57 7.05 -10.91
CA ASP A 47 -20.55 5.83 -10.09
C ASP A 47 -19.53 4.81 -10.64
N THR A 48 -19.50 4.62 -11.97
CA THR A 48 -18.56 3.69 -12.62
C THR A 48 -17.10 4.15 -12.49
N ILE A 49 -16.82 5.46 -12.62
CA ILE A 49 -15.46 5.98 -12.41
C ILE A 49 -15.00 5.68 -10.97
N GLU A 50 -15.86 5.93 -9.99
CA GLU A 50 -15.53 5.69 -8.58
C GLU A 50 -15.39 4.21 -8.25
N GLU A 51 -16.24 3.36 -8.82
CA GLU A 51 -16.16 1.90 -8.65
C GLU A 51 -14.84 1.32 -9.17
N VAL A 52 -14.38 1.79 -10.33
CA VAL A 52 -13.15 1.29 -10.98
C VAL A 52 -11.88 1.86 -10.35
N SER A 53 -11.88 3.15 -9.97
CA SER A 53 -10.67 3.86 -9.55
C SER A 53 -10.57 4.12 -8.04
N GLY A 54 -11.66 3.96 -7.31
CA GLY A 54 -11.85 4.38 -5.93
C GLY A 54 -12.23 5.86 -5.83
N GLU A 55 -12.83 6.25 -4.70
CA GLU A 55 -13.41 7.60 -4.50
C GLU A 55 -12.38 8.73 -4.67
N GLU A 56 -11.18 8.60 -4.07
CA GLU A 56 -10.13 9.62 -4.14
C GLU A 56 -9.63 9.83 -5.58
N ALA A 57 -9.41 8.74 -6.32
CA ALA A 57 -8.96 8.83 -7.71
C ALA A 57 -10.10 9.29 -8.63
N GLY A 58 -11.34 8.85 -8.40
CA GLY A 58 -12.52 9.31 -9.12
C GLY A 58 -12.72 10.82 -8.97
N ALA A 59 -12.63 11.34 -7.75
CA ALA A 59 -12.69 12.78 -7.49
C ALA A 59 -11.59 13.56 -8.22
N LEU A 60 -10.36 13.03 -8.25
CA LEU A 60 -9.25 13.65 -8.99
C LEU A 60 -9.46 13.62 -10.52
N VAL A 61 -10.05 12.54 -11.05
CA VAL A 61 -10.42 12.46 -12.48
C VAL A 61 -11.43 13.55 -12.82
N LEU A 62 -12.46 13.71 -11.99
CA LEU A 62 -13.50 14.75 -12.20
C LEU A 62 -12.93 16.17 -12.07
N GLU A 63 -12.11 16.43 -11.05
CA GLU A 63 -11.41 17.71 -10.85
C GLU A 63 -10.52 18.07 -12.06
N THR A 64 -9.70 17.09 -12.48
CA THR A 64 -8.81 17.27 -13.64
C THR A 64 -9.58 17.52 -14.93
N THR A 65 -10.67 16.76 -15.14
CA THR A 65 -11.52 16.90 -16.33
C THR A 65 -12.21 18.25 -16.34
N GLY A 66 -12.78 18.66 -15.21
CA GLY A 66 -13.40 19.96 -15.05
C GLY A 66 -12.43 21.09 -15.39
N PHE A 67 -11.24 21.08 -14.79
CA PHE A 67 -10.22 22.11 -15.04
C PHE A 67 -9.81 22.17 -16.51
N ARG A 68 -9.50 21.04 -17.13
CA ARG A 68 -9.10 20.98 -18.55
C ARG A 68 -10.21 21.44 -19.47
N GLN A 69 -11.45 21.05 -19.20
CA GLN A 69 -12.60 21.53 -19.99
C GLN A 69 -12.80 23.04 -19.80
N GLY A 70 -12.58 23.57 -18.59
CA GLY A 70 -12.59 25.01 -18.36
C GLY A 70 -11.56 25.76 -19.19
N LEU A 71 -10.36 25.23 -19.36
CA LEU A 71 -9.35 25.80 -20.28
C LEU A 71 -9.85 25.84 -21.71
N VAL A 72 -10.48 24.80 -22.22
CA VAL A 72 -11.07 24.78 -23.57
C VAL A 72 -12.13 25.88 -23.75
N VAL A 73 -12.99 26.06 -22.72
CA VAL A 73 -13.98 27.15 -22.75
C VAL A 73 -13.30 28.51 -22.76
N SER A 74 -12.20 28.70 -22.04
CA SER A 74 -11.46 29.96 -22.05
C SER A 74 -10.87 30.28 -23.42
N GLU A 75 -10.41 29.25 -24.16
CA GLU A 75 -9.90 29.45 -25.54
C GLU A 75 -10.95 30.02 -26.47
N TYR A 76 -12.23 29.63 -26.33
CA TYR A 76 -13.32 30.20 -27.07
C TYR A 76 -13.46 31.71 -26.82
N PHE A 77 -13.41 32.14 -25.55
CA PHE A 77 -13.50 33.58 -25.22
C PHE A 77 -12.28 34.36 -25.73
N VAL A 78 -11.07 33.81 -25.55
CA VAL A 78 -9.83 34.43 -26.00
C VAL A 78 -9.82 34.58 -27.54
N LYS A 79 -10.21 33.53 -28.27
CA LYS A 79 -10.31 33.53 -29.73
C LYS A 79 -11.28 34.60 -30.25
N ASN A 80 -12.39 34.80 -29.52
CA ASN A 80 -13.40 35.79 -29.87
C ASN A 80 -13.10 37.18 -29.27
N LYS A 81 -11.92 37.37 -28.67
CA LYS A 81 -11.47 38.66 -28.08
C LYS A 81 -12.42 39.19 -26.99
N VAL A 82 -13.07 38.33 -26.27
CA VAL A 82 -13.93 38.66 -25.12
C VAL A 82 -13.05 38.93 -23.90
N SER A 83 -13.24 40.10 -23.26
CA SER A 83 -12.46 40.40 -22.03
C SER A 83 -12.92 39.55 -20.86
N PRO A 84 -12.05 39.38 -19.83
CA PRO A 84 -12.44 38.64 -18.62
C PRO A 84 -13.69 39.17 -17.93
N GLU A 85 -13.89 40.52 -17.93
CA GLU A 85 -15.08 41.16 -17.37
C GLU A 85 -16.34 40.82 -18.17
N GLU A 86 -16.24 40.81 -19.50
CA GLU A 86 -17.36 40.47 -20.35
C GLU A 86 -17.67 38.95 -20.27
N ALA A 87 -16.66 38.12 -20.27
CA ALA A 87 -16.80 36.69 -20.06
C ALA A 87 -17.47 36.36 -18.70
N SER A 88 -17.08 37.07 -17.62
CA SER A 88 -17.69 36.91 -16.30
C SER A 88 -19.20 37.20 -16.26
N LYS A 89 -19.69 38.08 -17.12
CA LYS A 89 -21.12 38.36 -17.26
C LYS A 89 -21.84 37.32 -18.10
N ARG A 90 -21.19 36.78 -19.13
CA ARG A 90 -21.79 35.78 -20.05
C ARG A 90 -21.83 34.39 -19.48
N ILE A 91 -20.76 33.95 -18.79
CA ILE A 91 -20.61 32.59 -18.24
C ILE A 91 -21.83 32.15 -17.39
N PRO A 92 -22.26 32.90 -16.35
CA PRO A 92 -23.41 32.49 -15.55
C PRO A 92 -24.66 32.22 -16.35
N TYR A 93 -24.92 33.09 -17.34
CA TYR A 93 -26.09 33.00 -18.20
C TYR A 93 -26.01 31.78 -19.14
N THR A 94 -24.86 31.58 -19.78
CA THR A 94 -24.60 30.44 -20.65
C THR A 94 -24.82 29.12 -19.92
N TYR A 95 -24.24 28.98 -18.72
CA TYR A 95 -24.37 27.76 -17.95
C TYR A 95 -25.78 27.51 -17.43
N ALA A 96 -26.48 28.56 -17.00
CA ALA A 96 -27.88 28.43 -16.60
C ALA A 96 -28.77 27.99 -17.79
N SER A 97 -28.56 28.55 -18.99
CA SER A 97 -29.30 28.17 -20.19
C SER A 97 -29.04 26.73 -20.64
N ALA A 98 -27.82 26.24 -20.41
CA ALA A 98 -27.44 24.84 -20.71
C ALA A 98 -27.79 23.85 -19.58
N GLY A 99 -28.45 24.28 -18.51
CA GLY A 99 -28.90 23.39 -17.41
C GLY A 99 -27.82 23.03 -16.39
N TRP A 100 -26.68 23.76 -16.36
CA TRP A 100 -25.59 23.48 -15.43
C TRP A 100 -25.87 23.89 -13.98
N GLY A 101 -26.90 24.67 -13.74
CA GLY A 101 -27.26 25.28 -12.49
C GLY A 101 -27.15 26.80 -12.53
N LYS A 102 -27.48 27.44 -11.42
CA LYS A 102 -27.34 28.89 -11.28
C LYS A 102 -25.97 29.20 -10.72
N ALA A 103 -25.17 29.96 -11.47
CA ALA A 103 -23.92 30.54 -11.00
C ALA A 103 -24.02 32.06 -10.95
N GLU A 104 -23.33 32.69 -10.01
CA GLU A 104 -23.26 34.13 -9.87
C GLU A 104 -21.87 34.54 -9.43
N ILE A 105 -21.19 35.38 -10.20
CA ILE A 105 -19.88 35.93 -9.88
C ILE A 105 -20.11 37.15 -9.00
N LYS A 106 -19.84 36.98 -7.70
CA LYS A 106 -20.07 38.02 -6.68
C LYS A 106 -18.95 39.02 -6.61
N HIS A 107 -17.75 38.59 -6.91
CA HIS A 107 -16.55 39.41 -6.88
C HIS A 107 -15.61 38.98 -8.00
N LEU A 108 -15.00 39.93 -8.67
CA LEU A 108 -13.92 39.71 -9.63
C LEU A 108 -12.94 40.86 -9.50
N ASP A 109 -11.73 40.55 -9.08
CA ASP A 109 -10.59 41.46 -9.04
C ASP A 109 -9.59 41.04 -10.11
N LEU A 110 -9.32 41.91 -11.06
CA LEU A 110 -8.41 41.63 -12.16
C LEU A 110 -6.94 41.90 -11.81
N ASP A 111 -6.69 42.80 -10.86
CA ASP A 111 -5.32 43.12 -10.42
C ASP A 111 -4.77 42.00 -9.55
N ASP A 112 -5.53 41.58 -8.57
CA ASP A 112 -5.19 40.45 -7.68
C ASP A 112 -5.54 39.08 -8.28
N LYS A 113 -6.26 39.07 -9.42
CA LYS A 113 -6.72 37.84 -10.12
C LYS A 113 -7.52 36.91 -9.23
N THR A 114 -8.38 37.48 -8.40
CA THR A 114 -9.24 36.75 -7.47
C THR A 114 -10.71 36.87 -7.84
N LEU A 115 -11.50 35.86 -7.53
CA LEU A 115 -12.95 35.93 -7.73
C LEU A 115 -13.70 35.04 -6.73
N ILE A 116 -14.99 35.36 -6.54
CA ILE A 116 -15.92 34.56 -5.73
C ILE A 116 -17.12 34.22 -6.58
N ILE A 117 -17.44 32.93 -6.63
CA ILE A 117 -18.61 32.41 -7.35
C ILE A 117 -19.55 31.71 -6.38
N GLU A 118 -20.83 32.08 -6.42
CA GLU A 118 -21.91 31.33 -5.79
C GLU A 118 -22.54 30.40 -6.82
N ILE A 119 -22.67 29.10 -6.46
CA ILE A 119 -23.22 28.06 -7.33
C ILE A 119 -24.42 27.44 -6.61
N LYS A 120 -25.60 27.42 -7.24
CA LYS A 120 -26.81 26.87 -6.68
C LYS A 120 -27.44 25.85 -7.61
N ASP A 121 -27.91 24.74 -7.05
CA ASP A 121 -28.67 23.69 -7.72
C ASP A 121 -28.01 23.17 -9.01
N SER A 122 -26.67 23.05 -8.98
CA SER A 122 -25.90 22.57 -10.12
C SER A 122 -26.22 21.10 -10.44
N TRP A 123 -25.90 20.69 -11.67
CA TRP A 123 -26.04 19.31 -12.08
C TRP A 123 -25.17 18.38 -11.21
N GLU A 124 -23.99 18.81 -10.79
CA GLU A 124 -23.08 18.06 -9.91
C GLU A 124 -23.66 17.92 -8.50
N TYR A 125 -24.22 19.00 -7.94
CA TYR A 125 -24.95 18.95 -6.67
C TYR A 125 -26.11 17.93 -6.71
N LYS A 126 -26.89 17.91 -7.80
CA LYS A 126 -28.01 16.97 -7.96
C LYS A 126 -27.53 15.52 -7.99
N ILE A 127 -26.41 15.24 -8.65
CA ILE A 127 -25.79 13.91 -8.67
C ILE A 127 -25.33 13.53 -7.27
N ASN A 128 -24.52 14.36 -6.60
CA ASN A 128 -23.96 14.09 -5.27
C ASN A 128 -25.06 13.86 -4.23
N LYS A 129 -26.14 14.64 -4.31
CA LYS A 129 -27.30 14.47 -3.44
C LYS A 129 -27.97 13.12 -3.61
N VAL A 130 -28.14 12.64 -4.84
CA VAL A 130 -28.72 11.32 -5.12
C VAL A 130 -27.74 10.18 -4.75
N GLN A 131 -26.43 10.41 -4.85
CA GLN A 131 -25.40 9.48 -4.39
C GLN A 131 -25.29 9.41 -2.86
N GLY A 132 -25.92 10.35 -2.12
CA GLY A 132 -25.81 10.43 -0.66
C GLY A 132 -24.44 10.94 -0.17
N LYS A 133 -23.70 11.66 -1.00
CA LYS A 133 -22.44 12.26 -0.60
C LYS A 133 -22.63 13.41 0.39
N ASN A 134 -21.60 13.66 1.21
CA ASN A 134 -21.60 14.70 2.23
C ASN A 134 -20.73 15.92 1.85
N ALA A 135 -20.20 15.97 0.63
CA ALA A 135 -19.36 17.07 0.17
C ALA A 135 -19.69 17.44 -1.27
N SER A 136 -19.40 18.69 -1.65
CA SER A 136 -19.50 19.16 -3.02
C SER A 136 -18.62 18.35 -3.96
N GLY A 137 -19.06 18.21 -5.20
CA GLY A 137 -18.24 17.71 -6.27
C GLY A 137 -17.07 18.65 -6.58
N LYS A 138 -16.08 18.11 -7.23
CA LYS A 138 -14.86 18.86 -7.59
C LYS A 138 -14.82 19.33 -9.04
N TYR A 139 -15.75 18.83 -9.86
CA TYR A 139 -15.76 19.13 -11.29
C TYR A 139 -16.06 20.60 -11.55
N LEU A 140 -17.18 21.13 -11.05
CA LEU A 140 -17.59 22.51 -11.32
C LEU A 140 -16.64 23.55 -10.73
N PRO A 141 -16.19 23.44 -9.47
CA PRO A 141 -15.19 24.36 -8.93
C PRO A 141 -13.92 24.37 -9.78
N ALA A 142 -13.40 23.19 -10.16
CA ALA A 142 -12.23 23.09 -11.02
C ALA A 142 -12.47 23.62 -12.43
N HIS A 143 -13.69 23.44 -12.97
CA HIS A 143 -14.05 23.94 -14.28
C HIS A 143 -13.97 25.47 -14.35
N TYR A 144 -14.54 26.17 -13.38
CA TYR A 144 -14.40 27.62 -13.31
C TYR A 144 -12.94 28.05 -13.09
N ALA A 145 -12.16 27.32 -12.27
CA ALA A 145 -10.73 27.57 -12.13
C ALA A 145 -9.99 27.49 -13.46
N GLY A 146 -10.32 26.48 -14.29
CA GLY A 146 -9.76 26.33 -15.64
C GLY A 146 -10.12 27.49 -16.57
N ILE A 147 -11.38 27.92 -16.56
CA ILE A 147 -11.84 29.09 -17.37
C ILE A 147 -11.03 30.32 -17.00
N PHE A 148 -10.99 30.67 -15.72
CA PHE A 148 -10.31 31.87 -15.25
C PHE A 148 -8.78 31.76 -15.35
N THR A 149 -8.20 30.56 -15.30
CA THR A 149 -6.79 30.34 -15.64
C THR A 149 -6.48 30.81 -17.04
N GLY A 150 -7.28 30.42 -18.02
CA GLY A 150 -7.08 30.87 -19.42
C GLY A 150 -7.40 32.34 -19.66
N LEU A 151 -8.45 32.88 -19.04
CA LEU A 151 -8.84 34.27 -19.19
C LEU A 151 -7.86 35.23 -18.52
N LEU A 152 -7.32 34.90 -17.35
CA LEU A 152 -6.44 35.77 -16.57
C LEU A 152 -4.94 35.51 -16.84
N GLY A 153 -4.62 34.49 -17.65
CA GLY A 153 -3.24 34.14 -18.02
C GLY A 153 -2.35 33.74 -16.82
N THR A 154 -2.95 33.27 -15.76
CA THR A 154 -2.29 32.83 -14.52
C THR A 154 -3.00 31.60 -14.00
N ASN A 155 -2.26 30.62 -13.46
CA ASN A 155 -2.90 29.44 -12.90
C ASN A 155 -3.76 29.81 -11.69
N ILE A 156 -5.05 29.61 -11.81
CA ILE A 156 -6.05 29.86 -10.77
C ILE A 156 -6.46 28.53 -10.17
N TRP A 157 -6.51 28.50 -8.84
CA TRP A 157 -7.04 27.38 -8.09
C TRP A 157 -8.23 27.84 -7.25
N TYR A 158 -8.85 26.90 -6.53
CA TYR A 158 -10.08 27.20 -5.81
C TYR A 158 -10.10 26.65 -4.40
N ARG A 159 -10.98 27.22 -3.56
CA ARG A 159 -11.36 26.73 -2.24
C ARG A 159 -12.86 26.86 -2.04
N VAL A 160 -13.52 25.77 -1.66
CA VAL A 160 -14.93 25.82 -1.25
C VAL A 160 -15.01 26.39 0.16
N VAL A 161 -15.74 27.50 0.34
CA VAL A 161 -15.89 28.20 1.62
C VAL A 161 -17.20 27.82 2.31
N LYS A 162 -18.26 27.64 1.52
CA LYS A 162 -19.56 27.14 1.95
C LYS A 162 -20.03 26.07 0.96
N ASP A 163 -20.65 25.03 1.46
CA ASP A 163 -21.11 23.93 0.66
C ASP A 163 -22.63 23.78 0.76
N GLN A 164 -23.30 23.70 -0.38
CA GLN A 164 -24.74 23.43 -0.44
C GLN A 164 -25.09 22.04 0.11
N MET A 165 -24.15 21.09 0.05
CA MET A 165 -24.32 19.75 0.65
C MET A 165 -24.44 19.81 2.18
N ASP A 166 -23.85 20.82 2.85
CA ASP A 166 -23.95 21.07 4.29
C ASP A 166 -25.25 21.76 4.69
N GLY A 167 -26.21 21.94 3.74
CA GLY A 167 -27.49 22.59 3.98
C GLY A 167 -27.45 24.11 3.79
N ASN A 168 -26.37 24.70 3.29
CA ASN A 168 -26.35 26.10 2.91
C ASN A 168 -27.22 26.34 1.66
N GLU A 169 -27.60 27.57 1.44
CA GLU A 169 -28.43 27.95 0.28
C GLU A 169 -27.72 27.74 -1.06
N CYS A 170 -26.42 27.96 -1.09
CA CYS A 170 -25.55 27.78 -2.25
C CYS A 170 -24.14 27.33 -1.85
N THR A 171 -23.38 26.82 -2.80
CA THR A 171 -21.94 26.59 -2.66
C THR A 171 -21.20 27.87 -2.99
N VAL A 172 -20.33 28.35 -2.08
CA VAL A 172 -19.50 29.53 -2.28
C VAL A 172 -18.07 29.07 -2.51
N VAL A 173 -17.50 29.49 -3.61
CA VAL A 173 -16.14 29.09 -4.03
C VAL A 173 -15.30 30.35 -4.24
N GLU A 174 -14.16 30.40 -3.57
CA GLU A 174 -13.11 31.41 -3.75
C GLU A 174 -12.07 30.89 -4.75
N TYR A 175 -11.62 31.76 -5.64
CA TYR A 175 -10.60 31.46 -6.65
C TYR A 175 -9.44 32.44 -6.52
N PHE A 176 -8.23 31.95 -6.66
CA PHE A 176 -6.99 32.73 -6.43
C PHE A 176 -5.81 32.14 -7.21
N PRO A 177 -4.78 32.96 -7.50
CA PRO A 177 -3.52 32.49 -8.09
C PRO A 177 -2.86 31.42 -7.21
N SER A 178 -2.38 30.34 -7.81
CA SER A 178 -1.81 29.20 -7.06
C SER A 178 -0.77 28.46 -7.89
N GLU A 179 0.16 27.80 -7.18
CA GLU A 179 1.10 26.85 -7.80
C GLU A 179 0.51 25.44 -7.94
N ILE A 180 -0.65 25.17 -7.33
CA ILE A 180 -1.34 23.88 -7.42
C ILE A 180 -1.82 23.69 -8.86
N THR A 181 -1.44 22.57 -9.46
CA THR A 181 -1.87 22.20 -10.81
C THR A 181 -2.51 20.81 -10.79
N VAL A 182 -3.39 20.53 -11.74
CA VAL A 182 -3.98 19.20 -11.90
C VAL A 182 -2.92 18.11 -12.11
N SER A 183 -1.82 18.43 -12.78
CA SER A 183 -0.70 17.51 -12.96
C SER A 183 0.02 17.20 -11.65
N SER A 184 0.24 18.21 -10.79
CA SER A 184 0.85 17.98 -9.46
C SER A 184 -0.03 17.11 -8.59
N ASN A 185 -1.35 17.31 -8.61
CA ASN A 185 -2.31 16.49 -7.84
C ASN A 185 -2.32 15.03 -8.31
N ILE A 186 -2.26 14.79 -9.63
CA ILE A 186 -2.14 13.44 -10.20
C ILE A 186 -0.85 12.75 -9.71
N HIS A 187 0.28 13.45 -9.75
CA HIS A 187 1.55 12.90 -9.29
C HIS A 187 1.56 12.65 -7.78
N GLN A 188 0.95 13.51 -6.97
CA GLN A 188 0.82 13.30 -5.53
C GLN A 188 0.01 12.03 -5.21
N LEU A 189 -1.13 11.84 -5.88
CA LEU A 189 -1.94 10.63 -5.69
C LEU A 189 -1.18 9.37 -6.11
N ALA A 190 -0.45 9.41 -7.24
CA ALA A 190 0.36 8.28 -7.69
C ALA A 190 1.44 7.90 -6.66
N ARG A 191 2.18 8.88 -6.14
CA ARG A 191 3.20 8.66 -5.10
C ARG A 191 2.60 8.14 -3.80
N LYS A 192 1.42 8.64 -3.40
CA LYS A 192 0.72 8.16 -2.20
C LYS A 192 0.39 6.68 -2.34
N LYS A 193 -0.24 6.27 -3.45
CA LYS A 193 -0.58 4.87 -3.72
C LYS A 193 0.65 3.96 -3.78
N GLU A 194 1.74 4.43 -4.39
CA GLU A 194 3.01 3.71 -4.43
C GLU A 194 3.59 3.50 -3.02
N SER A 195 3.62 4.55 -2.19
CA SER A 195 4.11 4.49 -0.81
C SER A 195 3.26 3.57 0.06
N GLU A 196 1.93 3.58 -0.09
CA GLU A 196 1.02 2.67 0.60
C GLU A 196 1.30 1.21 0.22
N LYS A 197 1.53 0.94 -1.08
CA LYS A 197 1.85 -0.41 -1.56
C LYS A 197 3.21 -0.91 -1.07
N ILE A 198 4.22 -0.04 -1.07
CA ILE A 198 5.55 -0.36 -0.50
C ILE A 198 5.40 -0.75 0.97
N ARG A 199 4.69 0.03 1.77
CA ARG A 199 4.47 -0.25 3.19
C ARG A 199 3.75 -1.59 3.43
N GLU A 200 2.74 -1.90 2.62
CA GLU A 200 2.03 -3.19 2.70
C GLU A 200 2.98 -4.36 2.44
N LEU A 201 3.85 -4.23 1.40
CA LEU A 201 4.83 -5.24 1.05
C LEU A 201 5.92 -5.40 2.13
N GLU A 202 6.39 -4.31 2.74
CA GLU A 202 7.37 -4.35 3.83
C GLU A 202 6.83 -5.14 5.03
N LEU A 203 5.58 -4.89 5.44
CA LEU A 203 4.93 -5.64 6.53
C LEU A 203 4.80 -7.13 6.20
N LEU A 204 4.44 -7.47 4.98
CA LEU A 204 4.33 -8.87 4.54
C LEU A 204 5.69 -9.57 4.55
N VAL A 205 6.76 -8.89 4.09
CA VAL A 205 8.14 -9.42 4.10
C VAL A 205 8.61 -9.65 5.54
N GLU A 206 8.34 -8.70 6.45
CA GLU A 206 8.69 -8.84 7.86
C GLU A 206 8.00 -10.06 8.50
N GLU A 207 6.69 -10.21 8.28
CA GLU A 207 5.91 -11.36 8.75
C GLU A 207 6.49 -12.69 8.23
N LYS A 208 6.70 -12.79 6.91
CA LYS A 208 7.23 -14.01 6.29
C LYS A 208 8.66 -14.31 6.71
N THR A 209 9.48 -13.29 6.92
CA THR A 209 10.84 -13.49 7.44
C THR A 209 10.83 -14.06 8.85
N LYS A 210 9.93 -13.56 9.70
CA LYS A 210 9.76 -14.07 11.05
C LYS A 210 9.27 -15.53 11.07
N ASP A 211 8.26 -15.85 10.25
CA ASP A 211 7.76 -17.22 10.09
C ASP A 211 8.88 -18.19 9.68
N LEU A 212 9.70 -17.77 8.71
CA LEU A 212 10.84 -18.57 8.23
C LEU A 212 11.90 -18.75 9.33
N GLN A 213 12.21 -17.71 10.10
CA GLN A 213 13.15 -17.79 11.22
C GLN A 213 12.65 -18.77 12.29
N GLU A 214 11.35 -18.75 12.62
CA GLU A 214 10.77 -19.69 13.58
C GLU A 214 10.81 -21.12 13.06
N LEU A 215 10.52 -21.37 11.79
CA LEU A 215 10.64 -22.68 11.13
C LEU A 215 12.09 -23.19 11.17
N VAL A 216 13.07 -22.35 10.82
CA VAL A 216 14.49 -22.70 10.90
C VAL A 216 14.88 -23.05 12.33
N LYS A 217 14.42 -22.28 13.33
CA LYS A 217 14.66 -22.60 14.75
C LYS A 217 14.07 -23.95 15.18
N GLN A 218 12.90 -24.31 14.67
CA GLN A 218 12.27 -25.60 14.99
C GLN A 218 13.01 -26.80 14.39
N ILE A 219 13.53 -26.67 13.17
CA ILE A 219 14.20 -27.76 12.45
C ILE A 219 15.67 -27.91 12.85
N SER A 220 16.30 -26.84 13.29
CA SER A 220 17.76 -26.75 13.38
C SER A 220 18.41 -27.49 14.55
N SER A 221 17.67 -28.09 15.49
CA SER A 221 18.24 -28.82 16.60
C SER A 221 17.22 -29.83 17.18
N PRO A 222 16.95 -30.93 16.49
CA PRO A 222 16.06 -31.95 17.00
C PRO A 222 16.71 -32.70 18.17
N ILE A 223 15.94 -32.94 19.24
CA ILE A 223 16.31 -33.80 20.34
C ILE A 223 15.66 -35.16 20.08
N ILE A 224 16.46 -36.15 19.76
CA ILE A 224 16.01 -37.45 19.26
C ILE A 224 16.20 -38.54 20.33
N PRO A 225 15.15 -39.01 20.99
CA PRO A 225 15.25 -40.20 21.82
C PRO A 225 15.42 -41.42 20.90
N VAL A 226 16.59 -42.06 20.95
CA VAL A 226 16.90 -43.22 20.09
C VAL A 226 16.63 -44.54 20.78
N LEU A 227 16.88 -44.61 22.08
CA LEU A 227 16.65 -45.76 22.92
C LEU A 227 16.32 -45.31 24.35
N ASP A 228 15.77 -46.21 25.18
CA ASP A 228 15.49 -45.90 26.59
C ASP A 228 16.74 -45.40 27.31
N GLY A 229 16.69 -44.13 27.75
CA GLY A 229 17.78 -43.48 28.45
C GLY A 229 18.87 -42.91 27.55
N ILE A 230 18.77 -43.01 26.21
CA ILE A 230 19.76 -42.47 25.26
C ILE A 230 19.10 -41.45 24.33
N VAL A 231 19.61 -40.24 24.36
CA VAL A 231 19.13 -39.12 23.57
C VAL A 231 20.26 -38.62 22.67
N VAL A 232 19.97 -38.39 21.40
CA VAL A 232 20.90 -37.83 20.41
C VAL A 232 20.47 -36.39 20.05
N VAL A 233 21.42 -35.50 20.02
CA VAL A 233 21.26 -34.13 19.53
C VAL A 233 22.25 -33.91 18.40
N PRO A 234 21.80 -33.97 17.13
CA PRO A 234 22.65 -33.66 16.01
C PRO A 234 22.89 -32.13 15.91
N LEU A 235 24.14 -31.75 15.82
CA LEU A 235 24.54 -30.36 15.61
C LEU A 235 24.77 -30.15 14.10
N ILE A 236 23.88 -29.35 13.48
CA ILE A 236 23.86 -29.14 12.01
C ILE A 236 24.08 -27.67 11.68
N GLY A 237 25.00 -27.40 10.76
CA GLY A 237 25.30 -26.05 10.23
C GLY A 237 26.08 -25.18 11.21
N LYS A 238 25.90 -23.85 11.15
CA LYS A 238 26.61 -22.87 12.00
C LYS A 238 25.85 -22.59 13.30
N TYR A 239 26.60 -22.44 14.40
CA TYR A 239 26.05 -22.03 15.69
C TYR A 239 26.56 -20.66 16.09
N ASP A 240 25.67 -19.70 16.17
CA ASP A 240 25.87 -18.41 16.83
C ASP A 240 25.47 -18.50 18.31
N GLU A 241 25.73 -17.44 19.06
CA GLU A 241 25.45 -17.34 20.48
C GLU A 241 23.97 -17.62 20.81
N SER A 242 23.05 -17.01 20.07
CA SER A 242 21.59 -17.16 20.26
C SER A 242 21.12 -18.59 20.04
N ARG A 243 21.60 -19.25 19.00
CA ARG A 243 21.24 -20.60 18.63
C ARG A 243 21.84 -21.62 19.64
N ALA A 244 23.06 -21.35 20.12
CA ALA A 244 23.71 -22.16 21.13
C ALA A 244 22.96 -22.09 22.45
N GLU A 245 22.56 -20.93 22.94
CA GLU A 245 21.77 -20.76 24.16
C GLU A 245 20.39 -21.40 24.04
N ASP A 246 19.66 -21.17 22.93
CA ASP A 246 18.36 -21.82 22.69
C ASP A 246 18.45 -23.34 22.73
N LEU A 247 19.49 -23.93 22.14
CA LEU A 247 19.71 -25.38 22.16
C LEU A 247 20.05 -25.87 23.56
N LEU A 248 20.87 -25.15 24.31
CA LEU A 248 21.23 -25.51 25.69
C LEU A 248 19.99 -25.61 26.58
N VAL A 249 19.19 -24.55 26.59
CA VAL A 249 17.95 -24.50 27.39
C VAL A 249 16.99 -25.59 26.95
N LYS A 250 16.75 -25.74 25.64
CA LYS A 250 15.85 -26.76 25.09
C LYS A 250 16.31 -28.17 25.43
N THR A 251 17.61 -28.47 25.32
CA THR A 251 18.15 -29.77 25.59
C THR A 251 18.00 -30.11 27.08
N LEU A 252 18.47 -29.25 27.97
CA LEU A 252 18.40 -29.49 29.43
C LEU A 252 16.95 -29.64 29.92
N PHE A 253 16.00 -28.88 29.36
CA PHE A 253 14.60 -28.98 29.75
C PHE A 253 13.92 -30.29 29.28
N ASN A 254 14.40 -30.89 28.19
CA ASN A 254 13.80 -32.08 27.61
C ASN A 254 14.50 -33.39 28.07
N LEU A 255 15.79 -33.37 28.41
CA LEU A 255 16.51 -34.57 28.87
C LEU A 255 15.79 -35.33 30.01
N PRO A 256 15.25 -34.68 31.06
CA PRO A 256 14.51 -35.38 32.12
C PRO A 256 13.22 -36.06 31.63
N LYS A 257 12.55 -35.44 30.60
CA LYS A 257 11.30 -35.98 30.04
C LYS A 257 11.52 -37.32 29.31
N TYR A 258 12.74 -37.54 28.81
CA TYR A 258 13.13 -38.76 28.13
C TYR A 258 13.80 -39.76 29.08
N ASN A 259 13.83 -39.49 30.38
CA ASN A 259 14.58 -40.29 31.37
C ASN A 259 16.02 -40.58 30.91
N ALA A 260 16.66 -39.57 30.29
CA ALA A 260 17.97 -39.72 29.68
C ALA A 260 19.04 -39.99 30.73
N SER A 261 19.86 -41.01 30.51
CA SER A 261 21.11 -41.27 31.22
C SER A 261 22.32 -40.88 30.38
N TYR A 262 22.16 -40.88 29.07
CA TYR A 262 23.19 -40.51 28.09
C TYR A 262 22.67 -39.49 27.10
N LEU A 263 23.47 -38.44 26.92
CA LEU A 263 23.28 -37.41 25.87
C LEU A 263 24.40 -37.59 24.85
N ILE A 264 24.05 -37.91 23.61
CA ILE A 264 25.01 -37.99 22.51
C ILE A 264 24.91 -36.72 21.67
N LEU A 265 25.99 -35.94 21.59
CA LEU A 265 26.09 -34.79 20.69
C LEU A 265 26.77 -35.23 19.39
N ASP A 266 26.03 -35.21 18.30
CA ASP A 266 26.55 -35.60 17.00
C ASP A 266 27.03 -34.36 16.22
N LEU A 267 28.36 -34.27 16.06
CA LEU A 267 29.06 -33.18 15.45
C LEU A 267 29.29 -33.35 13.93
N THR A 268 28.82 -34.49 13.37
CA THR A 268 29.06 -34.82 11.94
C THR A 268 28.52 -33.75 10.97
N GLY A 269 27.44 -33.07 11.35
CA GLY A 269 26.79 -32.04 10.52
C GLY A 269 27.25 -30.61 10.79
N LEU A 270 28.25 -30.43 11.66
CA LEU A 270 28.77 -29.10 11.98
C LEU A 270 29.58 -28.54 10.81
N ASP A 271 29.30 -27.27 10.46
CA ASP A 271 29.98 -26.58 9.36
C ASP A 271 31.39 -26.16 9.80
N HIS A 272 32.39 -26.50 9.02
CA HIS A 272 33.81 -26.33 9.37
C HIS A 272 34.46 -25.05 8.84
N ASP A 273 33.66 -24.10 8.36
CA ASP A 273 34.18 -22.80 7.95
C ASP A 273 34.93 -22.11 9.11
N HIS A 274 36.02 -21.41 8.78
CA HIS A 274 37.00 -20.77 9.68
C HIS A 274 36.43 -19.89 10.81
N ASP A 275 35.13 -19.72 10.90
CA ASP A 275 34.38 -18.97 11.91
C ASP A 275 33.60 -19.86 12.91
N MET A 276 34.00 -21.11 13.12
CA MET A 276 33.59 -21.77 14.36
C MET A 276 34.22 -21.00 15.51
N SER A 277 33.48 -19.98 15.93
CA SER A 277 33.82 -19.09 17.00
C SER A 277 34.07 -19.93 18.26
N GLU A 278 34.92 -19.47 19.11
CA GLU A 278 35.12 -19.88 20.51
C GLU A 278 33.81 -20.31 21.21
N TYR A 279 32.67 -19.72 20.79
CA TYR A 279 31.32 -19.97 21.27
C TYR A 279 30.78 -21.38 21.01
N GLY A 280 31.08 -22.02 19.90
CA GLY A 280 30.57 -23.36 19.60
C GLY A 280 31.15 -24.43 20.56
N PHE A 281 32.40 -24.29 20.90
CA PHE A 281 33.04 -25.21 21.86
C PHE A 281 32.70 -24.90 23.34
N GLU A 282 32.62 -23.61 23.69
CA GLU A 282 32.09 -23.18 24.99
C GLU A 282 30.68 -23.74 25.24
N PHE A 283 29.83 -23.70 24.20
CA PHE A 283 28.50 -24.25 24.26
C PHE A 283 28.51 -25.75 24.57
N ILE A 284 29.33 -26.55 23.86
CA ILE A 284 29.47 -28.01 24.12
C ILE A 284 29.92 -28.27 25.58
N GLN A 285 30.89 -27.51 26.08
CA GLN A 285 31.35 -27.61 27.45
C GLN A 285 30.27 -27.21 28.46
N LYS A 286 29.57 -26.13 28.24
CA LYS A 286 28.44 -25.64 29.06
C LYS A 286 27.32 -26.68 29.10
N LEU A 287 26.92 -27.21 27.94
CA LEU A 287 25.86 -28.22 27.85
C LEU A 287 26.24 -29.50 28.53
N GLY A 288 27.44 -30.05 28.29
CA GLY A 288 27.91 -31.25 28.92
C GLY A 288 28.11 -31.12 30.45
N SER A 289 28.60 -29.98 30.92
CA SER A 289 28.72 -29.69 32.34
C SER A 289 27.33 -29.61 33.00
N ALA A 290 26.37 -28.94 32.36
CA ALA A 290 25.01 -28.82 32.85
C ALA A 290 24.27 -30.21 32.87
N ALA A 291 24.46 -31.00 31.82
CA ALA A 291 23.92 -32.36 31.74
C ALA A 291 24.49 -33.25 32.88
N SER A 292 25.80 -33.13 33.15
CA SER A 292 26.45 -33.85 34.24
C SER A 292 25.89 -33.49 35.63
N LEU A 293 25.51 -32.21 35.84
CA LEU A 293 24.89 -31.79 37.12
C LEU A 293 23.54 -32.44 37.38
N ILE A 294 22.83 -32.88 36.34
CA ILE A 294 21.55 -33.60 36.46
C ILE A 294 21.74 -35.13 36.28
N GLY A 295 22.99 -35.62 36.37
CA GLY A 295 23.31 -37.03 36.35
C GLY A 295 23.35 -37.67 34.96
N ILE A 296 23.47 -36.91 33.91
CA ILE A 296 23.48 -37.39 32.52
C ILE A 296 24.89 -37.32 31.96
N GLU A 297 25.40 -38.45 31.47
CA GLU A 297 26.71 -38.54 30.83
C GLU A 297 26.62 -38.06 29.39
N THR A 298 27.54 -37.16 29.01
CA THR A 298 27.59 -36.60 27.64
C THR A 298 28.67 -37.27 26.82
N ILE A 299 28.30 -37.74 25.63
CA ILE A 299 29.15 -38.41 24.66
C ILE A 299 29.24 -37.53 23.41
N LEU A 300 30.45 -37.34 22.88
CA LEU A 300 30.66 -36.61 21.61
C LEU A 300 30.95 -37.61 20.51
N VAL A 301 30.30 -37.42 19.34
CA VAL A 301 30.53 -38.25 18.15
C VAL A 301 30.72 -37.43 16.92
N GLY A 302 31.38 -37.95 15.89
CA GLY A 302 31.54 -37.28 14.60
C GLY A 302 32.56 -36.13 14.62
N ILE A 303 33.56 -36.18 15.50
CA ILE A 303 34.64 -35.18 15.52
C ILE A 303 35.53 -35.39 14.28
N SER A 304 35.54 -34.43 13.37
CA SER A 304 36.44 -34.43 12.20
C SER A 304 37.90 -34.18 12.58
N ALA A 305 38.79 -34.46 11.67
CA ALA A 305 40.25 -34.19 11.89
C ALA A 305 40.49 -32.68 12.03
N GLU A 306 39.77 -31.87 11.28
CA GLU A 306 39.84 -30.42 11.35
C GLU A 306 39.35 -29.89 12.69
N LEU A 307 38.25 -30.41 13.17
CA LEU A 307 37.68 -30.08 14.47
C LEU A 307 38.63 -30.48 15.60
N GLY A 308 39.23 -31.67 15.53
CA GLY A 308 40.25 -32.15 16.47
C GLY A 308 41.47 -31.27 16.52
N ALA A 309 41.94 -30.78 15.35
CA ALA A 309 43.07 -29.85 15.29
C ALA A 309 42.73 -28.48 15.92
N MET A 310 41.50 -27.98 15.71
CA MET A 310 41.04 -26.71 16.31
C MET A 310 40.94 -26.82 17.83
N VAL A 311 40.33 -27.87 18.34
CA VAL A 311 40.23 -28.15 19.80
C VAL A 311 41.63 -28.14 20.45
N THR A 312 42.63 -28.77 19.80
CA THR A 312 43.99 -28.84 20.31
C THR A 312 44.68 -27.45 20.36
N LYS A 313 44.35 -26.56 19.41
CA LYS A 313 44.89 -25.20 19.35
C LYS A 313 44.23 -24.23 20.33
N SER A 314 42.94 -24.37 20.59
CA SER A 314 42.11 -23.43 21.36
C SER A 314 42.08 -23.66 22.86
N GLN A 315 42.96 -24.51 23.44
CA GLN A 315 42.99 -24.87 24.86
C GLN A 315 41.63 -25.38 25.44
N ILE A 316 40.76 -25.85 24.58
CA ILE A 316 39.46 -26.40 25.00
C ILE A 316 39.66 -27.79 25.59
N ASN A 317 39.18 -27.98 26.79
CA ASN A 317 39.33 -29.27 27.49
C ASN A 317 38.11 -30.15 27.26
N LEU A 318 38.20 -31.07 26.31
CA LEU A 318 37.19 -32.11 26.07
C LEU A 318 37.46 -33.42 26.81
N SER A 319 38.48 -33.49 27.67
CA SER A 319 38.85 -34.72 28.40
C SER A 319 37.76 -35.28 29.36
N LYS A 320 36.74 -34.48 29.64
CA LYS A 320 35.58 -34.87 30.42
C LYS A 320 34.54 -35.69 29.66
N PHE A 321 34.66 -35.71 28.31
CA PHE A 321 33.71 -36.36 27.44
C PHE A 321 34.28 -37.64 26.84
N GLN A 322 33.43 -38.64 26.71
CA GLN A 322 33.75 -39.81 25.91
C GLN A 322 33.56 -39.41 24.41
N CYS A 323 34.59 -39.63 23.60
CA CYS A 323 34.59 -39.24 22.22
C CYS A 323 34.67 -40.46 21.30
N PHE A 324 33.79 -40.53 20.30
CA PHE A 324 33.78 -41.64 19.34
C PHE A 324 33.71 -41.05 17.89
N GLN A 325 34.21 -41.84 16.93
CA GLN A 325 34.26 -41.44 15.54
C GLN A 325 32.86 -41.38 14.90
N THR A 326 31.98 -42.29 15.27
CA THR A 326 30.65 -42.42 14.68
C THR A 326 29.54 -42.45 15.71
N LEU A 327 28.34 -42.03 15.33
CA LEU A 327 27.14 -42.12 16.15
C LEU A 327 26.88 -43.56 16.62
N GLN A 328 27.11 -44.53 15.75
CA GLN A 328 26.95 -45.95 16.07
C GLN A 328 27.84 -46.36 17.26
N HIS A 329 29.10 -45.95 17.27
CA HIS A 329 30.03 -46.27 18.37
C HIS A 329 29.60 -45.61 19.68
N GLY A 330 29.12 -44.36 19.64
CA GLY A 330 28.58 -43.68 20.82
C GLY A 330 27.35 -44.39 21.41
N ILE A 331 26.43 -44.84 20.55
CA ILE A 331 25.25 -45.59 20.97
C ILE A 331 25.66 -46.94 21.58
N TYR A 332 26.60 -47.68 20.97
CA TYR A 332 27.08 -48.94 21.54
C TYR A 332 27.75 -48.76 22.90
N TYR A 333 28.55 -47.72 23.08
CA TYR A 333 29.13 -47.40 24.37
C TYR A 333 28.04 -47.14 25.42
N ALA A 334 27.09 -46.27 25.16
CA ALA A 334 25.99 -45.97 26.07
C ALA A 334 25.17 -47.19 26.45
N LEU A 335 24.89 -48.10 25.51
CA LEU A 335 24.20 -49.36 25.76
C LEU A 335 25.03 -50.29 26.63
N SER A 336 26.33 -50.43 26.36
CA SER A 336 27.23 -51.29 27.14
C SER A 336 27.29 -50.86 28.60
N GLN A 337 27.34 -49.54 28.85
CA GLN A 337 27.37 -48.99 30.22
C GLN A 337 25.99 -49.13 30.92
N SER A 338 24.89 -49.13 30.17
CA SER A 338 23.52 -49.34 30.69
C SER A 338 23.24 -50.84 31.03
N GLY A 339 24.19 -51.74 30.80
CA GLY A 339 23.98 -53.19 31.01
C GLY A 339 23.04 -53.84 30.00
N LYS A 340 22.65 -53.14 28.94
CA LYS A 340 21.76 -53.59 27.85
C LYS A 340 22.62 -54.12 26.69
N ARG A 341 22.32 -55.35 26.20
CA ARG A 341 22.95 -55.92 25.01
C ARG A 341 22.00 -55.78 23.80
N ILE A 342 22.55 -55.36 22.66
CA ILE A 342 21.84 -55.51 21.39
C ILE A 342 21.87 -57.01 21.06
N ILE A 343 20.70 -57.60 20.97
CA ILE A 343 20.49 -58.99 20.52
C ILE A 343 20.52 -59.00 19.00
#